data_3a617f1160abe30ecd93a7f60141c870
#
_entry.id   3a617f1160abe30ecd93a7f60141c870
#
_cell.length_a   1.000
_cell.length_b   1.000
_cell.length_c   1.000
_cell.angle_alpha   90.00
_cell.angle_beta   90.00
_cell.angle_gamma   90.00
#
_symmetry.space_group_name_H-M   'P 1'
#
loop_
_entity.id
_entity.type
_entity.pdbx_description
1 polymer ?
#
loop_
_entity_poly.entity_id
_entity_poly.type
_entity_poly.pdbx_seq_one_letter_code
_entity_poly.pdbx_strand_id
1 'polypeptide(L)'
;MKALNNYRVRDIEKKLEKARFRPLDVMVTGVTGAGKSTTLNTIFRKNVATVGNGVDPETMYLDYYLLNDVFRLWDTPGLGDGVANDETHKRKLIDLLYKTYSLDGNIYGWIDSVIVVLEGLNRDMGSTYTLLNEVIVPNIQAERILVVINQADMAMKGRHWNKETNRPDEVLLDFLEKQTNNINTK
;
A
#
# COMPACT_ATOMS: atom_id res chain seq x y z
N MET A 1 -1.84 27.85 0.95
CA MET A 1 -1.20 26.64 0.43
C MET A 1 -1.87 26.06 -0.84
N LYS A 2 -2.67 26.82 -1.59
CA LYS A 2 -3.40 26.36 -2.80
C LYS A 2 -2.72 26.68 -4.15
N ALA A 3 -1.70 27.51 -4.18
CA ALA A 3 -1.12 28.01 -5.44
C ALA A 3 0.11 27.25 -5.93
N LEU A 4 0.79 26.48 -5.10
CA LEU A 4 2.00 25.73 -5.49
C LEU A 4 1.71 24.39 -6.22
N ASN A 5 0.51 23.84 -6.04
CA ASN A 5 0.17 22.53 -6.64
C ASN A 5 -0.19 22.59 -8.13
N ASN A 6 -0.59 23.74 -8.68
CA ASN A 6 -1.06 23.82 -10.08
C ASN A 6 0.06 24.07 -11.10
N TYR A 7 1.20 24.60 -10.68
CA TYR A 7 2.23 25.05 -11.63
C TYR A 7 2.99 23.89 -12.31
N ARG A 8 3.17 22.78 -11.63
CA ARG A 8 3.90 21.60 -12.17
C ARG A 8 3.01 20.46 -12.64
N VAL A 9 1.77 20.37 -12.18
CA VAL A 9 0.88 19.25 -12.50
C VAL A 9 0.65 19.16 -14.01
N ARG A 10 0.31 20.27 -14.68
CA ARG A 10 0.09 20.29 -16.12
C ARG A 10 1.33 19.95 -16.96
N ASP A 11 2.51 20.36 -16.49
CA ASP A 11 3.77 20.03 -17.17
C ASP A 11 4.15 18.56 -16.99
N ILE A 12 3.86 18.00 -15.82
CA ILE A 12 4.03 16.58 -15.54
C ILE A 12 3.05 15.76 -16.37
N GLU A 13 1.77 16.12 -16.38
CA GLU A 13 0.74 15.46 -17.20
C GLU A 13 1.12 15.43 -18.68
N LYS A 14 1.50 16.57 -19.26
CA LYS A 14 1.96 16.65 -20.66
C LYS A 14 3.21 15.79 -20.93
N LYS A 15 4.15 15.72 -19.98
CA LYS A 15 5.32 14.87 -20.12
C LYS A 15 4.99 13.39 -20.02
N LEU A 16 4.07 13.01 -19.13
CA LEU A 16 3.59 11.64 -19.00
C LEU A 16 2.80 11.20 -20.24
N GLU A 17 1.90 12.03 -20.75
CA GLU A 17 1.20 11.77 -22.01
C GLU A 17 2.16 11.60 -23.18
N LYS A 18 3.16 12.49 -23.30
CA LYS A 18 4.17 12.43 -24.36
C LYS A 18 5.09 11.19 -24.24
N ALA A 19 5.38 10.78 -23.02
CA ALA A 19 6.22 9.62 -22.75
C ALA A 19 5.46 8.29 -22.93
N ARG A 20 4.13 8.30 -23.06
CA ARG A 20 3.28 7.11 -23.18
C ARG A 20 3.52 6.08 -22.06
N PHE A 21 3.81 6.57 -20.86
CA PHE A 21 3.91 5.68 -19.70
C PHE A 21 2.55 5.07 -19.39
N ARG A 22 2.56 3.78 -19.07
CA ARG A 22 1.40 3.17 -18.44
C ARG A 22 1.16 3.79 -17.04
N PRO A 23 -0.03 3.68 -16.46
CA PRO A 23 -0.27 4.10 -15.09
C PRO A 23 0.72 3.45 -14.13
N LEU A 24 1.11 4.19 -13.08
CA LEU A 24 1.85 3.65 -11.94
C LEU A 24 0.94 2.68 -11.18
N ASP A 25 1.36 1.44 -11.05
CA ASP A 25 0.64 0.38 -10.36
C ASP A 25 1.21 0.17 -8.96
N VAL A 26 0.43 0.53 -7.94
CA VAL A 26 0.81 0.39 -6.54
C VAL A 26 -0.07 -0.65 -5.86
N MET A 27 0.54 -1.69 -5.32
CA MET A 27 -0.14 -2.69 -4.52
C MET A 27 -0.25 -2.20 -3.07
N VAL A 28 -1.44 -2.29 -2.48
CA VAL A 28 -1.66 -2.01 -1.06
C VAL A 28 -1.99 -3.31 -0.35
N THR A 29 -1.17 -3.68 0.63
CA THR A 29 -1.31 -4.91 1.39
C THR A 29 -1.10 -4.68 2.89
N GLY A 30 -1.34 -5.69 3.70
CA GLY A 30 -1.20 -5.64 5.16
C GLY A 30 -2.11 -6.66 5.84
N VAL A 31 -2.00 -6.82 7.13
CA VAL A 31 -2.86 -7.74 7.89
C VAL A 31 -4.32 -7.30 7.89
N THR A 32 -5.21 -8.26 8.13
CA THR A 32 -6.65 -7.96 8.28
C THR A 32 -6.87 -7.01 9.46
N GLY A 33 -7.69 -5.98 9.26
CA GLY A 33 -7.93 -4.95 10.28
C GLY A 33 -6.91 -3.81 10.34
N ALA A 34 -5.80 -3.86 9.61
CA ALA A 34 -4.80 -2.78 9.58
C ALA A 34 -5.32 -1.45 8.99
N GLY A 35 -6.53 -1.46 8.40
CA GLY A 35 -7.17 -0.25 7.88
C GLY A 35 -6.82 0.08 6.43
N LYS A 36 -6.40 -0.90 5.63
CA LYS A 36 -6.10 -0.73 4.19
C LYS A 36 -7.22 -0.02 3.45
N SER A 37 -8.40 -0.63 3.39
CA SER A 37 -9.56 -0.09 2.67
C SER A 37 -10.03 1.25 3.23
N THR A 38 -9.92 1.48 4.54
CA THR A 38 -10.23 2.78 5.17
C THR A 38 -9.24 3.85 4.72
N THR A 39 -7.95 3.53 4.68
CA THR A 39 -6.89 4.42 4.20
C THR A 39 -7.12 4.76 2.72
N LEU A 40 -7.40 3.75 1.89
CA LEU A 40 -7.74 3.94 0.48
C LEU A 40 -8.97 4.85 0.33
N ASN A 41 -10.08 4.56 1.00
CA ASN A 41 -11.30 5.37 0.96
C ASN A 41 -11.07 6.82 1.41
N THR A 42 -10.15 7.05 2.33
CA THR A 42 -9.80 8.39 2.80
C THR A 42 -8.97 9.14 1.78
N ILE A 43 -7.96 8.50 1.19
CA ILE A 43 -7.13 9.06 0.13
C ILE A 43 -7.99 9.44 -1.07
N PHE A 44 -8.91 8.56 -1.46
CA PHE A 44 -9.76 8.75 -2.65
C PHE A 44 -11.00 9.61 -2.41
N ARG A 45 -11.24 10.09 -1.17
CA ARG A 45 -12.43 10.88 -0.80
C ARG A 45 -13.73 10.29 -1.38
N LYS A 46 -14.00 9.02 -1.15
CA LYS A 46 -15.25 8.26 -1.48
C LYS A 46 -15.82 8.37 -2.92
N ASN A 47 -15.53 9.41 -3.67
CA ASN A 47 -16.19 9.72 -4.94
C ASN A 47 -15.28 9.54 -6.17
N VAL A 48 -14.05 9.07 -6.01
CA VAL A 48 -13.06 9.05 -7.10
C VAL A 48 -12.62 7.63 -7.47
N ALA A 49 -12.81 6.66 -6.59
CA ALA A 49 -12.48 5.27 -6.89
C ALA A 49 -13.58 4.65 -7.75
N THR A 50 -13.45 4.78 -9.06
CA THR A 50 -14.16 3.90 -9.98
C THR A 50 -13.46 2.55 -9.88
N VAL A 51 -14.15 1.54 -9.34
CA VAL A 51 -13.68 0.16 -9.42
C VAL A 51 -13.52 -0.14 -10.90
N GLY A 52 -12.29 -0.26 -11.37
CA GLY A 52 -12.03 -0.69 -12.73
C GLY A 52 -12.40 -2.17 -12.79
N ASN A 53 -13.52 -2.49 -13.44
CA ASN A 53 -13.79 -3.86 -13.84
C ASN A 53 -12.68 -4.24 -14.82
N GLY A 54 -11.64 -4.90 -14.31
CA GLY A 54 -10.51 -5.34 -15.10
C GLY A 54 -11.00 -6.23 -16.24
N VAL A 55 -10.72 -5.81 -17.45
CA VAL A 55 -11.04 -6.56 -18.67
C VAL A 55 -10.08 -7.75 -18.86
N ASP A 56 -9.19 -7.99 -17.90
CA ASP A 56 -8.23 -9.08 -17.96
C ASP A 56 -8.79 -10.30 -17.20
N PRO A 57 -9.20 -11.37 -17.90
CA PRO A 57 -9.81 -12.58 -17.29
C PRO A 57 -8.89 -13.26 -16.26
N GLU A 58 -7.58 -13.02 -16.30
CA GLU A 58 -6.61 -13.64 -15.40
C GLU A 58 -6.50 -12.90 -14.04
N THR A 59 -7.04 -11.66 -13.95
CA THR A 59 -7.02 -10.85 -12.71
C THR A 59 -8.33 -10.87 -11.94
N MET A 60 -9.22 -11.82 -12.16
CA MET A 60 -10.58 -11.89 -11.62
C MET A 60 -10.75 -11.85 -10.09
N TYR A 61 -9.67 -11.63 -9.32
CA TYR A 61 -9.73 -11.73 -7.85
C TYR A 61 -9.08 -10.58 -7.08
N LEU A 62 -8.58 -9.55 -7.77
CA LEU A 62 -7.99 -8.38 -7.12
C LEU A 62 -8.61 -7.12 -7.70
N ASP A 63 -9.25 -6.33 -6.85
CA ASP A 63 -9.83 -5.06 -7.23
C ASP A 63 -8.74 -4.00 -7.34
N TYR A 64 -8.77 -3.20 -8.41
CA TYR A 64 -7.95 -2.01 -8.50
C TYR A 64 -8.81 -0.75 -8.60
N TYR A 65 -8.28 0.33 -8.08
CA TYR A 65 -8.92 1.64 -8.09
C TYR A 65 -8.09 2.58 -8.95
N LEU A 66 -8.71 3.20 -9.94
CA LEU A 66 -8.11 4.29 -10.72
C LEU A 66 -8.24 5.59 -9.93
N LEU A 67 -7.12 6.19 -9.54
CA LEU A 67 -7.12 7.53 -8.98
C LEU A 67 -7.21 8.58 -10.09
N ASN A 68 -6.51 8.33 -11.18
CA ASN A 68 -6.51 9.07 -12.44
C ASN A 68 -5.88 8.20 -13.52
N ASP A 69 -5.73 8.74 -14.73
CA ASP A 69 -5.21 8.02 -15.90
C ASP A 69 -3.75 7.54 -15.73
N VAL A 70 -3.03 8.03 -14.71
CA VAL A 70 -1.61 7.74 -14.48
C VAL A 70 -1.32 7.00 -13.18
N PHE A 71 -2.36 6.65 -12.38
CA PHE A 71 -2.18 6.02 -11.08
C PHE A 71 -3.27 5.01 -10.77
N ARG A 72 -2.88 3.77 -10.50
CA ARG A 72 -3.75 2.66 -10.07
C ARG A 72 -3.31 2.11 -8.72
N LEU A 73 -4.29 1.85 -7.86
CA LEU A 73 -4.06 1.16 -6.59
C LEU A 73 -4.74 -0.21 -6.62
N TRP A 74 -3.99 -1.23 -6.29
CA TRP A 74 -4.45 -2.61 -6.18
C TRP A 74 -4.73 -2.93 -4.73
N ASP A 75 -6.02 -3.07 -4.36
CA ASP A 75 -6.40 -3.51 -3.02
C ASP A 75 -6.29 -5.02 -2.95
N THR A 76 -5.69 -5.51 -1.88
CA THR A 76 -5.42 -6.93 -1.72
C THR A 76 -6.05 -7.47 -0.44
N PRO A 77 -6.41 -8.76 -0.41
CA PRO A 77 -6.85 -9.38 0.82
C PRO A 77 -5.76 -9.29 1.89
N GLY A 78 -6.18 -9.09 3.15
CA GLY A 78 -5.26 -9.11 4.29
C GLY A 78 -4.88 -10.52 4.70
N LEU A 79 -3.73 -10.68 5.37
CA LEU A 79 -3.39 -11.89 6.10
C LEU A 79 -3.95 -11.80 7.53
N GLY A 80 -4.16 -12.97 8.16
CA GLY A 80 -4.70 -13.07 9.53
C GLY A 80 -6.13 -13.58 9.61
N ASP A 81 -6.70 -14.06 8.50
CA ASP A 81 -8.06 -14.64 8.44
C ASP A 81 -8.08 -16.16 8.60
N GLY A 82 -6.98 -16.74 9.08
CA GLY A 82 -6.80 -18.18 9.29
C GLY A 82 -5.90 -18.83 8.24
N VAL A 83 -5.21 -19.92 8.64
CA VAL A 83 -4.10 -20.54 7.90
C VAL A 83 -4.45 -20.87 6.45
N ALA A 84 -5.62 -21.48 6.20
CA ALA A 84 -6.00 -21.88 4.84
C ALA A 84 -6.27 -20.68 3.91
N ASN A 85 -6.88 -19.62 4.44
CA ASN A 85 -7.11 -18.39 3.71
C ASN A 85 -5.80 -17.65 3.47
N ASP A 86 -4.92 -17.60 4.47
CA ASP A 86 -3.64 -16.92 4.40
C ASP A 86 -2.74 -17.50 3.31
N GLU A 87 -2.68 -18.83 3.17
CA GLU A 87 -1.92 -19.46 2.08
C GLU A 87 -2.48 -19.11 0.68
N THR A 88 -3.80 -19.04 0.57
CA THR A 88 -4.44 -18.59 -0.67
C THR A 88 -4.14 -17.13 -0.96
N HIS A 89 -4.20 -16.28 0.07
CA HIS A 89 -3.90 -14.85 -0.05
C HIS A 89 -2.43 -14.61 -0.38
N LYS A 90 -1.49 -15.32 0.25
CA LYS A 90 -0.06 -15.27 -0.08
C LYS A 90 0.19 -15.57 -1.56
N ARG A 91 -0.39 -16.65 -2.08
CA ARG A 91 -0.24 -17.00 -3.50
C ARG A 91 -0.73 -15.90 -4.42
N LYS A 92 -1.92 -15.34 -4.17
CA LYS A 92 -2.47 -14.24 -4.96
C LYS A 92 -1.56 -13.00 -4.95
N LEU A 93 -0.98 -12.66 -3.79
CA LEU A 93 -0.04 -11.56 -3.68
C LEU A 93 1.23 -11.81 -4.48
N ILE A 94 1.79 -13.01 -4.36
CA ILE A 94 2.99 -13.43 -5.11
C ILE A 94 2.70 -13.41 -6.61
N ASP A 95 1.60 -14.01 -7.05
CA ASP A 95 1.19 -14.04 -8.45
C ASP A 95 1.07 -12.62 -9.03
N LEU A 96 0.51 -11.68 -8.26
CA LEU A 96 0.42 -10.29 -8.67
C LEU A 96 1.80 -9.62 -8.79
N LEU A 97 2.71 -9.88 -7.84
CA LEU A 97 4.09 -9.36 -7.87
C LEU A 97 4.91 -9.91 -9.04
N TYR A 98 4.67 -11.17 -9.43
CA TYR A 98 5.33 -11.80 -10.59
C TYR A 98 4.67 -11.49 -11.92
N LYS A 99 3.49 -10.85 -11.92
CA LYS A 99 2.83 -10.46 -13.16
C LYS A 99 3.71 -9.49 -13.93
N THR A 100 3.85 -9.74 -15.24
CA THR A 100 4.69 -8.94 -16.13
C THR A 100 3.91 -8.45 -17.34
N TYR A 101 4.47 -7.46 -18.02
CA TYR A 101 4.03 -6.99 -19.35
C TYR A 101 5.23 -6.78 -20.25
N SER A 102 4.99 -6.82 -21.56
CA SER A 102 6.03 -6.57 -22.54
C SER A 102 5.82 -5.19 -23.18
N LEU A 103 6.91 -4.41 -23.27
CA LEU A 103 6.92 -3.12 -23.96
C LEU A 103 8.25 -2.97 -24.70
N ASP A 104 8.20 -2.68 -25.99
CA ASP A 104 9.38 -2.48 -26.85
C ASP A 104 10.40 -3.63 -26.79
N GLY A 105 9.90 -4.86 -26.65
CA GLY A 105 10.72 -6.07 -26.57
C GLY A 105 11.34 -6.34 -25.18
N ASN A 106 11.09 -5.49 -24.21
CA ASN A 106 11.52 -5.70 -22.83
C ASN A 106 10.37 -6.18 -21.96
N ILE A 107 10.71 -6.93 -20.90
CA ILE A 107 9.75 -7.45 -19.92
C ILE A 107 9.88 -6.62 -18.63
N TYR A 108 8.75 -6.13 -18.15
CA TYR A 108 8.65 -5.30 -16.93
C TYR A 108 7.68 -5.94 -15.94
N GLY A 109 7.94 -5.76 -14.66
CA GLY A 109 6.98 -6.11 -13.60
C GLY A 109 5.72 -5.25 -13.70
N TRP A 110 4.57 -5.84 -13.39
CA TRP A 110 3.29 -5.12 -13.41
C TRP A 110 3.18 -4.13 -12.25
N ILE A 111 3.57 -4.56 -11.04
CA ILE A 111 3.52 -3.72 -9.84
C ILE A 111 4.79 -2.87 -9.75
N ASP A 112 4.64 -1.56 -9.65
CA ASP A 112 5.73 -0.61 -9.56
C ASP A 112 6.19 -0.37 -8.12
N SER A 113 5.27 -0.41 -7.14
CA SER A 113 5.58 -0.22 -5.73
C SER A 113 4.57 -0.94 -4.83
N VAL A 114 4.96 -1.21 -3.60
CA VAL A 114 4.10 -1.84 -2.59
C VAL A 114 3.99 -0.95 -1.37
N ILE A 115 2.77 -0.69 -0.93
CA ILE A 115 2.48 -0.05 0.36
C ILE A 115 2.03 -1.15 1.32
N VAL A 116 2.80 -1.38 2.38
CA VAL A 116 2.45 -2.31 3.44
C VAL A 116 1.87 -1.53 4.61
N VAL A 117 0.58 -1.72 4.88
CA VAL A 117 -0.11 -1.05 5.97
C VAL A 117 -0.07 -1.93 7.22
N LEU A 118 0.58 -1.42 8.26
CA LEU A 118 0.69 -2.04 9.57
C LEU A 118 -0.25 -1.37 10.56
N GLU A 119 -0.65 -2.13 11.57
CA GLU A 119 -1.47 -1.63 12.66
C GLU A 119 -0.60 -1.11 13.81
N GLY A 120 -0.82 0.12 14.25
CA GLY A 120 -0.09 0.73 15.37
C GLY A 120 -0.31 0.03 16.72
N LEU A 121 -1.37 -0.76 16.86
CA LEU A 121 -1.66 -1.56 18.06
C LEU A 121 -0.80 -2.82 18.18
N ASN A 122 -0.10 -3.23 17.15
CA ASN A 122 0.74 -4.45 17.13
C ASN A 122 0.02 -5.74 17.57
N ARG A 123 -1.27 -5.88 17.24
CA ARG A 123 -2.05 -7.05 17.67
C ARG A 123 -1.60 -8.35 17.00
N ASP A 124 -1.17 -8.28 15.76
CA ASP A 124 -0.76 -9.44 14.98
C ASP A 124 0.60 -9.22 14.29
N MET A 125 1.66 -9.27 15.10
CA MET A 125 3.03 -9.19 14.57
C MET A 125 3.44 -10.46 13.82
N GLY A 126 2.86 -11.62 14.15
CA GLY A 126 3.15 -12.88 13.47
C GLY A 126 2.78 -12.82 12.00
N SER A 127 1.53 -12.52 11.67
CA SER A 127 1.07 -12.37 10.29
C SER A 127 1.76 -11.21 9.58
N THR A 128 2.08 -10.12 10.29
CA THR A 128 2.86 -9.00 9.74
C THR A 128 4.25 -9.44 9.29
N TYR A 129 4.99 -10.15 10.13
CA TYR A 129 6.32 -10.65 9.77
C TYR A 129 6.28 -11.72 8.68
N THR A 130 5.28 -12.58 8.70
CA THR A 130 5.03 -13.55 7.62
C THR A 130 4.80 -12.83 6.28
N LEU A 131 3.93 -11.80 6.27
CA LEU A 131 3.68 -11.01 5.06
C LEU A 131 4.97 -10.35 4.55
N LEU A 132 5.71 -9.67 5.42
CA LEU A 132 6.95 -8.98 5.02
C LEU A 132 8.03 -9.96 4.57
N ASN A 133 8.35 -10.97 5.37
CA ASN A 133 9.52 -11.82 5.16
C ASN A 133 9.30 -12.94 4.13
N GLU A 134 8.08 -13.44 4.00
CA GLU A 134 7.79 -14.56 3.10
C GLU A 134 7.17 -14.11 1.77
N VAL A 135 6.49 -12.93 1.75
CA VAL A 135 5.73 -12.50 0.57
C VAL A 135 6.34 -11.26 -0.08
N ILE A 136 6.60 -10.19 0.68
CA ILE A 136 6.95 -8.90 0.08
C ILE A 136 8.45 -8.79 -0.19
N VAL A 137 9.28 -8.85 0.84
CA VAL A 137 10.73 -8.63 0.72
C VAL A 137 11.42 -9.60 -0.26
N PRO A 138 11.07 -10.90 -0.35
CA PRO A 138 11.69 -11.78 -1.32
C PRO A 138 11.29 -11.50 -2.78
N ASN A 139 10.20 -10.78 -3.03
CA ASN A 139 9.57 -10.70 -4.34
C ASN A 139 9.57 -9.30 -4.96
N ILE A 140 10.06 -8.27 -4.26
CA ILE A 140 10.19 -6.91 -4.78
C ILE A 140 11.39 -6.19 -4.13
N GLN A 141 12.03 -5.30 -4.87
CA GLN A 141 13.18 -4.54 -4.38
C GLN A 141 12.79 -3.64 -3.20
N ALA A 142 13.67 -3.51 -2.21
CA ALA A 142 13.42 -2.76 -0.98
C ALA A 142 13.03 -1.29 -1.24
N GLU A 143 13.65 -0.67 -2.24
CA GLU A 143 13.41 0.73 -2.63
C GLU A 143 11.99 0.97 -3.17
N ARG A 144 11.28 -0.11 -3.48
CA ARG A 144 9.89 -0.09 -3.99
C ARG A 144 8.87 -0.43 -2.91
N ILE A 145 9.30 -0.60 -1.67
CA ILE A 145 8.45 -0.92 -0.52
C ILE A 145 8.30 0.31 0.36
N LEU A 146 7.07 0.72 0.61
CA LEU A 146 6.72 1.74 1.61
C LEU A 146 5.93 1.08 2.74
N VAL A 147 6.45 1.14 3.96
CA VAL A 147 5.74 0.68 5.14
C VAL A 147 5.06 1.85 5.82
N VAL A 148 3.78 1.71 6.13
CA VAL A 148 2.95 2.73 6.78
C VAL A 148 2.36 2.17 8.07
N ILE A 149 2.63 2.80 9.20
CA ILE A 149 1.99 2.48 10.47
C ILE A 149 0.70 3.30 10.57
N ASN A 150 -0.42 2.61 10.39
CA ASN A 150 -1.76 3.17 10.51
C ASN A 150 -2.27 3.05 11.95
N GLN A 151 -3.31 3.80 12.32
CA GLN A 151 -3.89 3.80 13.66
C GLN A 151 -2.85 4.10 14.76
N ALA A 152 -1.87 4.95 14.45
CA ALA A 152 -0.82 5.34 15.38
C ALA A 152 -1.37 6.05 16.64
N ASP A 153 -2.52 6.72 16.52
CA ASP A 153 -3.29 7.31 17.61
C ASP A 153 -3.81 6.27 18.61
N MET A 154 -4.00 5.03 18.18
CA MET A 154 -4.45 3.91 19.01
C MET A 154 -3.29 3.12 19.61
N ALA A 155 -2.06 3.33 19.17
CA ALA A 155 -0.88 2.69 19.74
C ALA A 155 -0.78 2.97 21.25
N MET A 156 -0.17 2.05 21.99
CA MET A 156 -0.08 2.11 23.45
C MET A 156 -1.46 2.30 24.13
N LYS A 157 -2.52 1.75 23.54
CA LYS A 157 -3.92 1.85 23.99
C LYS A 157 -4.46 3.29 23.97
N GLY A 158 -3.97 4.13 23.07
CA GLY A 158 -4.41 5.51 22.87
C GLY A 158 -4.03 6.49 24.00
N ARG A 159 -3.15 6.09 24.93
CA ARG A 159 -2.85 6.90 26.14
C ARG A 159 -1.97 8.10 25.86
N HIS A 160 -1.17 8.05 24.79
CA HIS A 160 -0.14 9.04 24.48
C HIS A 160 -0.48 9.86 23.23
N TRP A 161 -1.77 9.90 22.86
CA TRP A 161 -2.29 10.71 21.78
C TRP A 161 -3.08 11.90 22.33
N ASN A 162 -2.61 13.11 22.04
CA ASN A 162 -3.35 14.33 22.41
C ASN A 162 -4.44 14.59 21.37
N LYS A 163 -5.70 14.44 21.79
CA LYS A 163 -6.88 14.59 20.91
C LYS A 163 -7.15 16.05 20.51
N GLU A 164 -6.77 17.01 21.33
CA GLU A 164 -7.00 18.44 21.05
C GLU A 164 -6.05 18.95 19.97
N THR A 165 -4.77 18.59 20.07
CA THR A 165 -3.75 18.99 19.12
C THR A 165 -3.60 18.01 17.95
N ASN A 166 -4.26 16.84 18.04
CA ASN A 166 -4.15 15.74 17.10
C ASN A 166 -2.68 15.31 16.85
N ARG A 167 -1.92 15.13 17.96
CA ARG A 167 -0.49 14.80 17.93
C ARG A 167 -0.12 13.79 19.00
N PRO A 168 0.89 12.95 18.74
CA PRO A 168 1.50 12.10 19.75
C PRO A 168 2.33 12.95 20.74
N ASP A 169 2.50 12.44 21.97
CA ASP A 169 3.53 12.92 22.88
C ASP A 169 4.89 12.27 22.60
N GLU A 170 5.93 12.66 23.34
CA GLU A 170 7.30 12.15 23.16
C GLU A 170 7.40 10.63 23.38
N VAL A 171 6.60 10.06 24.29
CA VAL A 171 6.61 8.65 24.61
C VAL A 171 6.10 7.82 23.42
N LEU A 172 5.03 8.29 22.81
CA LEU A 172 4.46 7.64 21.61
C LEU A 172 5.38 7.82 20.40
N LEU A 173 6.00 8.98 20.24
CA LEU A 173 6.99 9.19 19.16
C LEU A 173 8.16 8.21 19.28
N ASP A 174 8.78 8.10 20.45
CA ASP A 174 9.89 7.13 20.68
C ASP A 174 9.45 5.69 20.43
N PHE A 175 8.23 5.34 20.85
CA PHE A 175 7.66 4.01 20.55
C PHE A 175 7.53 3.77 19.04
N LEU A 176 6.95 4.71 18.29
CA LEU A 176 6.76 4.59 16.84
C LEU A 176 8.09 4.58 16.09
N GLU A 177 9.07 5.36 16.51
CA GLU A 177 10.43 5.34 15.94
C GLU A 177 11.12 3.98 16.16
N LYS A 178 11.01 3.40 17.33
CA LYS A 178 11.51 2.06 17.61
C LYS A 178 10.83 1.00 16.75
N GLN A 179 9.52 1.11 16.53
CA GLN A 179 8.79 0.21 15.62
C GLN A 179 9.31 0.33 14.19
N THR A 180 9.48 1.54 13.70
CA THR A 180 10.00 1.81 12.36
C THR A 180 11.41 1.26 12.19
N ASN A 181 12.29 1.48 13.18
CA ASN A 181 13.66 0.97 13.15
C ASN A 181 13.71 -0.57 13.15
N ASN A 182 12.85 -1.23 13.94
CA ASN A 182 12.76 -2.69 13.97
C ASN A 182 12.31 -3.30 12.64
N ILE A 183 11.52 -2.59 11.85
CA ILE A 183 11.07 -3.03 10.52
C ILE A 183 12.17 -2.82 9.49
N ASN A 184 12.90 -1.71 9.56
CA ASN A 184 13.96 -1.37 8.60
C ASN A 184 15.24 -2.20 8.76
N THR A 185 15.45 -2.84 9.91
CA THR A 185 16.66 -3.64 10.20
C THR A 185 16.50 -5.12 9.88
N LYS A 186 15.37 -5.54 9.37
CA LYS A 186 15.08 -6.92 8.96
C LYS A 186 14.88 -7.03 7.47
#